data_c76dd6e447b2384d3aa913fd221d363d
#
_entry.id   c76dd6e447b2384d3aa913fd221d363d
#
_cell.length_a   1.000
_cell.length_b   1.000
_cell.length_c   1.000
_cell.angle_alpha   90.00
_cell.angle_beta   90.00
_cell.angle_gamma   90.00
#
_symmetry.space_group_name_H-M   'P 1'
#
loop_
_entity.id
_entity.type
_entity.pdbx_description
1 polymer ?
#
loop_
_entity_poly.entity_id
_entity_poly.type
_entity_poly.pdbx_seq_one_letter_code
_entity_poly.pdbx_strand_id
1 'polypeptide(L)'
;FFWAVAFIIIPILMVFYYGFIDSAGHFTMQNILAIASPEHSKALFLSIRLSLVSTLICLLLAYPLAMILANKSVNQNQFIVLIFILPMWMNFLLRTLAWQTLLEKTGVINSVLRFLSLPTLDIINTDAAIILGMVYNFLPFMVLPIFNSLSRMDQDLINAARDLGAN
;
A
#
# COMPACT_ATOMS: atom_id res chain seq x y z
N PHE A 1 -2.15 20.89 20.94
CA PHE A 1 -3.61 20.71 21.03
C PHE A 1 -4.34 21.61 20.02
N PHE A 2 -4.06 22.90 19.98
CA PHE A 2 -4.68 23.87 19.06
C PHE A 2 -4.54 23.48 17.57
N TRP A 3 -3.36 23.03 17.15
CA TRP A 3 -3.10 22.55 15.79
C TRP A 3 -3.95 21.33 15.42
N ALA A 4 -4.11 20.39 16.33
CA ALA A 4 -4.94 19.19 16.08
C ALA A 4 -6.41 19.57 15.88
N VAL A 5 -6.95 20.52 16.68
CA VAL A 5 -8.31 21.02 16.51
C VAL A 5 -8.45 21.74 15.15
N ALA A 6 -7.55 22.64 14.82
CA ALA A 6 -7.66 23.44 13.60
C ALA A 6 -7.50 22.60 12.32
N PHE A 7 -6.56 21.64 12.28
CA PHE A 7 -6.21 20.93 11.04
C PHE A 7 -6.78 19.51 10.94
N ILE A 8 -7.35 18.97 12.01
CA ILE A 8 -7.98 17.64 11.99
C ILE A 8 -9.48 17.76 12.24
N ILE A 9 -9.88 18.37 13.35
CA ILE A 9 -11.30 18.36 13.76
C ILE A 9 -12.14 19.28 12.86
N ILE A 10 -11.69 20.48 12.54
CA ILE A 10 -12.44 21.40 11.68
C ILE A 10 -12.69 20.79 10.29
N PRO A 11 -11.70 20.28 9.54
CA PRO A 11 -11.95 19.64 8.26
C PRO A 11 -12.91 18.45 8.33
N ILE A 12 -12.82 17.61 9.37
CA ILE A 12 -13.75 16.51 9.57
C ILE A 12 -15.19 17.03 9.76
N LEU A 13 -15.38 18.02 10.62
CA LEU A 13 -16.69 18.64 10.83
C LEU A 13 -17.21 19.29 9.55
N MET A 14 -16.36 19.93 8.75
CA MET A 14 -16.75 20.48 7.46
C MET A 14 -17.23 19.39 6.49
N VAL A 15 -16.55 18.25 6.42
CA VAL A 15 -16.99 17.11 5.59
C VAL A 15 -18.38 16.62 6.02
N PHE A 16 -18.60 16.47 7.33
CA PHE A 16 -19.91 16.12 7.84
C PHE A 16 -20.96 17.18 7.51
N TYR A 17 -20.66 18.45 7.72
CA TYR A 17 -21.58 19.56 7.42
C TYR A 17 -21.98 19.57 5.94
N TYR A 18 -21.02 19.52 5.01
CA TYR A 18 -21.31 19.48 3.57
C TYR A 18 -21.94 18.15 3.11
N GLY A 19 -21.73 17.06 3.83
CA GLY A 19 -22.40 15.78 3.56
C GLY A 19 -23.91 15.84 3.75
N PHE A 20 -24.38 16.72 4.65
CA PHE A 20 -25.81 16.87 4.97
C PHE A 20 -26.46 18.14 4.38
N ILE A 21 -25.73 18.91 3.60
CA ILE A 21 -26.23 20.18 3.03
C ILE A 21 -26.17 20.13 1.51
N ASP A 22 -27.25 20.56 0.86
CA ASP A 22 -27.30 20.74 -0.59
C ASP A 22 -26.64 22.05 -1.02
N SER A 23 -26.38 22.23 -2.32
CA SER A 23 -25.84 23.45 -2.94
C SER A 23 -26.67 24.73 -2.63
N ALA A 24 -27.93 24.57 -2.27
CA ALA A 24 -28.83 25.65 -1.85
C ALA A 24 -28.76 25.94 -0.33
N GLY A 25 -27.97 25.22 0.45
CA GLY A 25 -27.83 25.40 1.90
C GLY A 25 -28.93 24.72 2.73
N HIS A 26 -29.79 23.89 2.13
CA HIS A 26 -30.83 23.16 2.83
C HIS A 26 -30.32 21.79 3.30
N PHE A 27 -30.82 21.32 4.46
CA PHE A 27 -30.52 19.99 4.95
C PHE A 27 -31.06 18.92 4.00
N THR A 28 -30.19 18.01 3.56
CA THR A 28 -30.56 16.92 2.65
C THR A 28 -29.84 15.63 3.01
N MET A 29 -30.52 14.50 2.80
CA MET A 29 -29.93 13.16 2.87
C MET A 29 -29.50 12.64 1.49
N GLN A 30 -29.74 13.39 0.41
CA GLN A 30 -29.46 12.94 -0.95
C GLN A 30 -28.00 12.63 -1.19
N ASN A 31 -27.08 13.40 -0.62
CA ASN A 31 -25.64 13.16 -0.76
C ASN A 31 -25.23 11.81 -0.16
N ILE A 32 -25.84 11.42 0.97
CA ILE A 32 -25.58 10.12 1.60
C ILE A 32 -26.26 8.99 0.81
N LEU A 33 -27.50 9.19 0.36
CA LEU A 33 -28.19 8.22 -0.48
C LEU A 33 -27.53 8.03 -1.84
N ALA A 34 -26.85 9.06 -2.38
CA ALA A 34 -26.07 8.95 -3.60
C ALA A 34 -24.91 7.94 -3.50
N ILE A 35 -24.40 7.67 -2.29
CA ILE A 35 -23.38 6.63 -2.07
C ILE A 35 -23.94 5.23 -2.42
N ALA A 36 -25.25 5.02 -2.20
CA ALA A 36 -25.91 3.76 -2.53
C ALA A 36 -26.27 3.63 -4.03
N SER A 37 -25.97 4.63 -4.86
CA SER A 37 -26.19 4.54 -6.30
C SER A 37 -25.36 3.39 -6.91
N PRO A 38 -25.87 2.74 -7.98
CA PRO A 38 -25.17 1.60 -8.60
C PRO A 38 -23.75 1.90 -9.07
N GLU A 39 -23.47 3.15 -9.43
CA GLU A 39 -22.15 3.60 -9.89
C GLU A 39 -21.15 3.69 -8.73
N HIS A 40 -21.54 4.36 -7.64
CA HIS A 40 -20.69 4.50 -6.46
C HIS A 40 -20.48 3.18 -5.73
N SER A 41 -21.53 2.35 -5.63
CA SER A 41 -21.43 1.03 -4.99
C SER A 41 -20.50 0.09 -5.75
N LYS A 42 -20.52 0.10 -7.09
CA LYS A 42 -19.55 -0.66 -7.91
C LYS A 42 -18.13 -0.17 -7.69
N ALA A 43 -17.91 1.15 -7.68
CA ALA A 43 -16.58 1.73 -7.44
C ALA A 43 -16.06 1.38 -6.04
N LEU A 44 -16.91 1.44 -5.01
CA LEU A 44 -16.54 1.04 -3.65
C LEU A 44 -16.17 -0.45 -3.56
N PHE A 45 -16.99 -1.32 -4.15
CA PHE A 45 -16.71 -2.75 -4.16
C PHE A 45 -15.41 -3.08 -4.88
N LEU A 46 -15.16 -2.46 -6.04
CA LEU A 46 -13.91 -2.60 -6.77
C LEU A 46 -12.72 -2.14 -5.92
N SER A 47 -12.82 -0.98 -5.28
CA SER A 47 -11.76 -0.43 -4.43
C SER A 47 -11.44 -1.34 -3.24
N ILE A 48 -12.48 -1.88 -2.56
CA ILE A 48 -12.31 -2.82 -1.45
C ILE A 48 -11.64 -4.11 -1.93
N ARG A 49 -12.07 -4.65 -3.07
CA ARG A 49 -11.48 -5.85 -3.66
C ARG A 49 -10.01 -5.64 -3.99
N LEU A 50 -9.66 -4.57 -4.70
CA LEU A 50 -8.28 -4.26 -5.08
C LEU A 50 -7.40 -4.03 -3.85
N SER A 51 -7.88 -3.29 -2.85
CA SER A 51 -7.14 -3.05 -1.62
C SER A 51 -6.91 -4.33 -0.81
N LEU A 52 -7.93 -5.20 -0.71
CA LEU A 52 -7.79 -6.49 -0.01
C LEU A 52 -6.73 -7.37 -0.68
N VAL A 53 -6.80 -7.52 -2.00
CA VAL A 53 -5.83 -8.33 -2.77
C VAL A 53 -4.42 -7.75 -2.62
N SER A 54 -4.27 -6.43 -2.77
CA SER A 54 -2.96 -5.76 -2.60
C SER A 54 -2.41 -5.92 -1.19
N THR A 55 -3.25 -5.83 -0.16
CA THR A 55 -2.85 -6.01 1.24
C THR A 55 -2.38 -7.43 1.51
N LEU A 56 -3.08 -8.44 0.99
CA LEU A 56 -2.67 -9.84 1.11
C LEU A 56 -1.33 -10.11 0.42
N ILE A 57 -1.14 -9.57 -0.79
CA ILE A 57 0.14 -9.70 -1.50
C ILE A 57 1.25 -8.98 -0.73
N CYS A 58 1.00 -7.76 -0.23
CA CYS A 58 1.96 -7.04 0.60
C CYS A 58 2.34 -7.84 1.85
N LEU A 59 1.38 -8.45 2.54
CA LEU A 59 1.63 -9.25 3.73
C LEU A 59 2.49 -10.48 3.42
N LEU A 60 2.15 -11.20 2.34
CA LEU A 60 2.89 -12.38 1.89
C LEU A 60 4.34 -12.06 1.51
N LEU A 61 4.59 -10.89 0.94
CA LEU A 61 5.93 -10.44 0.58
C LEU A 61 6.66 -9.80 1.77
N ALA A 62 5.97 -9.01 2.58
CA ALA A 62 6.55 -8.27 3.68
C ALA A 62 7.01 -9.18 4.83
N TYR A 63 6.26 -10.26 5.12
CA TYR A 63 6.58 -11.14 6.23
C TYR A 63 7.95 -11.84 6.07
N PRO A 64 8.23 -12.59 4.97
CA PRO A 64 9.53 -13.21 4.78
C PRO A 64 10.66 -12.17 4.68
N LEU A 65 10.37 -11.03 4.04
CA LEU A 65 11.35 -9.95 3.91
C LEU A 65 11.71 -9.37 5.29
N ALA A 66 10.72 -9.10 6.13
CA ALA A 66 10.92 -8.61 7.49
C ALA A 66 11.68 -9.64 8.36
N MET A 67 11.41 -10.93 8.20
CA MET A 67 12.17 -12.01 8.87
C MET A 67 13.65 -11.98 8.48
N ILE A 68 13.95 -11.84 7.19
CA ILE A 68 15.35 -11.74 6.71
C ILE A 68 16.02 -10.49 7.29
N LEU A 69 15.34 -9.35 7.28
CA LEU A 69 15.86 -8.09 7.82
C LEU A 69 16.05 -8.12 9.34
N ALA A 70 15.19 -8.84 10.07
CA ALA A 70 15.27 -8.97 11.53
C ALA A 70 16.40 -9.92 11.99
N ASN A 71 16.98 -10.70 11.08
CA ASN A 71 18.12 -11.56 11.41
C ASN A 71 19.32 -10.70 11.88
N LYS A 72 19.94 -11.10 13.00
CA LYS A 72 21.04 -10.33 13.63
C LYS A 72 22.18 -10.01 12.69
N SER A 73 22.54 -10.90 11.76
CA SER A 73 23.63 -10.69 10.79
C SER A 73 23.28 -9.59 9.78
N VAL A 74 22.03 -9.43 9.42
CA VAL A 74 21.53 -8.44 8.45
C VAL A 74 21.19 -7.11 9.16
N ASN A 75 20.64 -7.19 10.37
CA ASN A 75 20.25 -6.03 11.16
C ASN A 75 21.45 -5.14 11.58
N GLN A 76 22.66 -5.68 11.62
CA GLN A 76 23.88 -4.88 11.82
C GLN A 76 24.15 -3.90 10.67
N ASN A 77 23.59 -4.15 9.49
CA ASN A 77 23.67 -3.26 8.33
C ASN A 77 22.40 -2.39 8.23
N GLN A 78 22.34 -1.33 9.02
CA GLN A 78 21.27 -0.31 8.96
C GLN A 78 21.03 0.23 7.53
N PHE A 79 22.01 0.10 6.64
CA PHE A 79 21.92 0.50 5.24
C PHE A 79 20.87 -0.30 4.46
N ILE A 80 20.62 -1.56 4.80
CA ILE A 80 19.59 -2.38 4.11
C ILE A 80 18.19 -1.86 4.41
N VAL A 81 17.92 -1.48 5.66
CA VAL A 81 16.65 -0.88 6.06
C VAL A 81 16.42 0.46 5.33
N LEU A 82 17.50 1.23 5.16
CA LEU A 82 17.46 2.51 4.45
C LEU A 82 17.03 2.34 2.99
N ILE A 83 17.46 1.29 2.29
CA ILE A 83 17.07 1.00 0.91
C ILE A 83 15.55 0.86 0.76
N PHE A 84 14.86 0.29 1.77
CA PHE A 84 13.40 0.20 1.76
C PHE A 84 12.69 1.53 2.05
N ILE A 85 13.37 2.44 2.78
CA ILE A 85 12.81 3.75 3.13
C ILE A 85 13.01 4.75 1.98
N LEU A 86 14.11 4.68 1.24
CA LEU A 86 14.43 5.61 0.15
C LEU A 86 13.30 5.79 -0.88
N PRO A 87 12.63 4.73 -1.37
CA PRO A 87 11.50 4.89 -2.30
C PRO A 87 10.33 5.69 -1.70
N MET A 88 10.17 5.70 -0.38
CA MET A 88 9.08 6.44 0.27
C MET A 88 9.28 7.97 0.19
N TRP A 89 10.51 8.45 0.04
CA TRP A 89 10.84 9.86 -0.08
C TRP A 89 10.60 10.42 -1.49
N MET A 90 10.42 9.54 -2.47
CA MET A 90 10.09 9.97 -3.82
C MET A 90 8.63 10.44 -3.88
N ASN A 91 8.40 11.48 -4.69
CA ASN A 91 7.05 11.98 -4.94
C ASN A 91 6.17 10.87 -5.52
N PHE A 92 4.96 10.70 -4.94
CA PHE A 92 4.01 9.66 -5.34
C PHE A 92 3.62 9.75 -6.81
N LEU A 93 3.38 10.96 -7.34
CA LEU A 93 2.99 11.17 -8.74
C LEU A 93 4.10 10.75 -9.70
N LEU A 94 5.34 11.15 -9.44
CA LEU A 94 6.49 10.77 -10.29
C LEU A 94 6.67 9.26 -10.31
N ARG A 95 6.51 8.60 -9.17
CA ARG A 95 6.60 7.15 -9.04
C ARG A 95 5.49 6.43 -9.83
N THR A 96 4.27 6.95 -9.76
CA THR A 96 3.13 6.40 -10.51
C THR A 96 3.32 6.58 -12.02
N LEU A 97 3.78 7.75 -12.46
CA LEU A 97 4.10 8.00 -13.87
C LEU A 97 5.24 7.10 -14.37
N ALA A 98 6.27 6.87 -13.55
CA ALA A 98 7.36 5.95 -13.90
C ALA A 98 6.84 4.53 -14.12
N TRP A 99 5.96 4.02 -13.22
CA TRP A 99 5.33 2.71 -13.39
C TRP A 99 4.46 2.65 -14.64
N GLN A 100 3.68 3.69 -14.91
CA GLN A 100 2.87 3.77 -16.12
C GLN A 100 3.75 3.67 -17.38
N THR A 101 4.82 4.46 -17.46
CA THR A 101 5.76 4.42 -18.59
C THR A 101 6.47 3.06 -18.73
N LEU A 102 6.82 2.41 -17.62
CA LEU A 102 7.45 1.08 -17.65
C LEU A 102 6.50 0.00 -18.20
N LEU A 103 5.21 0.08 -17.85
CA LEU A 103 4.19 -0.91 -18.21
C LEU A 103 3.53 -0.66 -19.57
N GLU A 104 3.81 0.47 -20.22
CA GLU A 104 3.28 0.76 -21.56
C GLU A 104 3.67 -0.33 -22.58
N LYS A 105 2.86 -0.47 -23.65
CA LYS A 105 3.11 -1.44 -24.73
C LYS A 105 4.48 -1.26 -25.38
N THR A 106 4.95 -0.01 -25.46
CA THR A 106 6.29 0.36 -25.96
C THR A 106 7.28 0.64 -24.84
N GLY A 107 6.89 0.39 -23.59
CA GLY A 107 7.69 0.62 -22.40
C GLY A 107 8.90 -0.31 -22.28
N VAL A 108 9.75 0.01 -21.30
CA VAL A 108 11.02 -0.70 -21.09
C VAL A 108 10.80 -2.19 -20.83
N ILE A 109 9.80 -2.56 -20.02
CA ILE A 109 9.50 -3.97 -19.69
C ILE A 109 9.17 -4.74 -20.97
N ASN A 110 8.27 -4.23 -21.79
CA ASN A 110 7.88 -4.88 -23.03
C ASN A 110 9.01 -4.90 -24.09
N SER A 111 9.90 -3.92 -24.05
CA SER A 111 11.09 -3.90 -24.91
C SER A 111 12.08 -4.99 -24.53
N VAL A 112 12.29 -5.22 -23.23
CA VAL A 112 13.12 -6.33 -22.73
C VAL A 112 12.49 -7.69 -23.03
N LEU A 113 11.17 -7.84 -22.84
CA LEU A 113 10.47 -9.08 -23.16
C LEU A 113 10.58 -9.42 -24.65
N ARG A 114 10.43 -8.43 -25.54
CA ARG A 114 10.64 -8.61 -26.99
C ARG A 114 12.06 -9.04 -27.32
N PHE A 115 13.05 -8.41 -26.70
CA PHE A 115 14.45 -8.79 -26.89
C PHE A 115 14.73 -10.25 -26.48
N LEU A 116 14.04 -10.72 -25.41
CA LEU A 116 14.14 -12.11 -24.95
C LEU A 116 13.20 -13.09 -25.70
N SER A 117 12.50 -12.62 -26.76
CA SER A 117 11.51 -13.40 -27.50
C SER A 117 10.36 -13.93 -26.63
N LEU A 118 10.04 -13.25 -25.53
CA LEU A 118 8.93 -13.55 -24.64
C LEU A 118 7.66 -12.76 -25.02
N PRO A 119 6.48 -13.28 -24.69
CA PRO A 119 5.22 -12.56 -24.94
C PRO A 119 5.19 -11.22 -24.19
N THR A 120 4.73 -10.17 -24.88
CA THR A 120 4.57 -8.85 -24.29
C THR A 120 3.40 -8.80 -23.31
N LEU A 121 3.54 -8.01 -22.25
CA LEU A 121 2.51 -7.77 -21.25
C LEU A 121 1.61 -6.60 -21.70
N ASP A 122 0.30 -6.82 -21.72
CA ASP A 122 -0.70 -5.77 -21.94
C ASP A 122 -1.53 -5.61 -20.66
N ILE A 123 -0.87 -5.08 -19.62
CA ILE A 123 -1.46 -4.93 -18.29
C ILE A 123 -1.77 -3.49 -17.91
N ILE A 124 -1.37 -2.52 -18.72
CA ILE A 124 -1.69 -1.12 -18.48
C ILE A 124 -3.22 -0.93 -18.46
N ASN A 125 -3.72 -0.11 -17.54
CA ASN A 125 -5.14 0.14 -17.31
C ASN A 125 -5.95 -1.11 -16.86
N THR A 126 -5.29 -2.14 -16.34
CA THR A 126 -5.95 -3.31 -15.75
C THR A 126 -5.85 -3.31 -14.22
N ASP A 127 -6.70 -4.11 -13.58
CA ASP A 127 -6.64 -4.35 -12.13
C ASP A 127 -5.25 -4.82 -11.69
N ALA A 128 -4.56 -5.60 -12.52
CA ALA A 128 -3.21 -6.10 -12.23
C ALA A 128 -2.17 -4.97 -12.14
N ALA A 129 -2.24 -3.97 -13.04
CA ALA A 129 -1.35 -2.81 -12.97
C ALA A 129 -1.61 -1.98 -11.72
N ILE A 130 -2.89 -1.81 -11.35
CA ILE A 130 -3.28 -1.09 -10.14
C ILE A 130 -2.74 -1.81 -8.90
N ILE A 131 -2.96 -3.13 -8.80
CA ILE A 131 -2.46 -3.96 -7.69
C ILE A 131 -0.93 -3.87 -7.59
N LEU A 132 -0.22 -3.98 -8.72
CA LEU A 132 1.24 -3.87 -8.75
C LEU A 132 1.71 -2.51 -8.22
N GLY A 133 1.08 -1.42 -8.68
CA GLY A 133 1.38 -0.08 -8.19
C GLY A 133 1.08 0.10 -6.71
N MET A 134 -0.05 -0.45 -6.22
CA MET A 134 -0.41 -0.44 -4.79
C MET A 134 0.60 -1.23 -3.96
N VAL A 135 0.96 -2.45 -4.38
CA VAL A 135 1.94 -3.29 -3.67
C VAL A 135 3.28 -2.56 -3.59
N TYR A 136 3.79 -2.04 -4.69
CA TYR A 136 5.05 -1.29 -4.69
C TYR A 136 5.03 -0.08 -3.75
N ASN A 137 3.92 0.67 -3.74
CA ASN A 137 3.80 1.86 -2.92
C ASN A 137 3.67 1.55 -1.42
N PHE A 138 2.94 0.49 -1.06
CA PHE A 138 2.57 0.19 0.32
C PHE A 138 3.42 -0.90 0.97
N LEU A 139 4.22 -1.67 0.20
CA LEU A 139 5.11 -2.70 0.72
C LEU A 139 6.03 -2.21 1.84
N PRO A 140 6.73 -1.06 1.72
CA PRO A 140 7.59 -0.56 2.81
C PRO A 140 6.82 -0.27 4.10
N PHE A 141 5.58 0.24 3.99
CA PHE A 141 4.71 0.52 5.14
C PHE A 141 4.25 -0.76 5.85
N MET A 142 4.22 -1.90 5.16
CA MET A 142 3.93 -3.21 5.74
C MET A 142 5.20 -3.84 6.35
N VAL A 143 6.33 -3.74 5.65
CA VAL A 143 7.60 -4.34 6.10
C VAL A 143 8.09 -3.72 7.41
N LEU A 144 8.08 -2.40 7.54
CA LEU A 144 8.65 -1.70 8.69
C LEU A 144 8.01 -2.07 10.03
N PRO A 145 6.67 -2.11 10.19
CA PRO A 145 6.06 -2.53 11.46
C PRO A 145 6.36 -3.99 11.80
N ILE A 146 6.31 -4.89 10.81
CA ILE A 146 6.61 -6.31 11.02
C ILE A 146 8.08 -6.48 11.42
N PHE A 147 8.99 -5.83 10.72
CA PHE A 147 10.42 -5.79 11.07
C PHE A 147 10.65 -5.31 12.48
N ASN A 148 10.02 -4.19 12.88
CA ASN A 148 10.15 -3.64 14.22
C ASN A 148 9.64 -4.60 15.31
N SER A 149 8.55 -5.31 15.06
CA SER A 149 8.01 -6.33 15.96
C SER A 149 8.97 -7.51 16.10
N LEU A 150 9.45 -8.05 14.97
CA LEU A 150 10.37 -9.20 14.96
C LEU A 150 11.74 -8.87 15.58
N SER A 151 12.27 -7.66 15.31
CA SER A 151 13.57 -7.22 15.84
C SER A 151 13.58 -7.03 17.37
N ARG A 152 12.41 -6.77 17.96
CA ARG A 152 12.26 -6.60 19.41
C ARG A 152 11.90 -7.90 20.13
N MET A 153 11.69 -8.98 19.41
CA MET A 153 11.34 -10.27 19.98
C MET A 153 12.53 -10.83 20.78
N ASP A 154 12.29 -11.27 22.01
CA ASP A 154 13.31 -11.85 22.86
C ASP A 154 13.79 -13.19 22.26
N GLN A 155 15.10 -13.33 22.12
CA GLN A 155 15.71 -14.56 21.62
C GLN A 155 15.49 -15.74 22.56
N ASP A 156 15.31 -15.50 23.85
CA ASP A 156 15.05 -16.56 24.83
C ASP A 156 13.69 -17.23 24.57
N LEU A 157 12.70 -16.48 24.07
CA LEU A 157 11.41 -17.06 23.64
C LEU A 157 11.59 -18.01 22.43
N ILE A 158 12.43 -17.63 21.47
CA ILE A 158 12.72 -18.47 20.31
C ILE A 158 13.47 -19.72 20.74
N ASN A 159 14.46 -19.59 21.62
CA ASN A 159 15.24 -20.71 22.15
C ASN A 159 14.34 -21.67 22.94
N ALA A 160 13.48 -21.13 23.84
CA ALA A 160 12.52 -21.94 24.58
C ALA A 160 11.54 -22.70 23.67
N ALA A 161 11.07 -22.08 22.58
CA ALA A 161 10.21 -22.75 21.60
C ALA A 161 10.95 -23.89 20.90
N ARG A 162 12.23 -23.68 20.55
CA ARG A 162 13.08 -24.72 19.93
C ARG A 162 13.33 -25.91 20.89
N ASP A 163 13.56 -25.62 22.18
CA ASP A 163 13.74 -26.66 23.20
C ASP A 163 12.49 -27.51 23.39
N LEU A 164 11.32 -26.94 23.10
CA LEU A 164 10.02 -27.65 23.09
C LEU A 164 9.72 -28.34 21.74
N GLY A 165 10.66 -28.34 20.79
CA GLY A 165 10.53 -29.04 19.50
C GLY A 165 9.92 -28.21 18.35
N ALA A 166 9.75 -26.90 18.51
CA ALA A 166 9.37 -26.03 17.40
C ALA A 166 10.57 -25.86 16.43
N ASN A 167 10.30 -26.09 15.15
CA ASN A 167 11.31 -26.01 14.07
C ASN A 167 11.18 -24.71 13.30
#